data_855ea5aa5a218da302f3247ba2e31c44
#
_entry.id   855ea5aa5a218da302f3247ba2e31c44
#
_cell.length_a   1.000
_cell.length_b   1.000
_cell.length_c   1.000
_cell.angle_alpha   90.00
_cell.angle_beta   90.00
_cell.angle_gamma   90.00
#
_symmetry.space_group_name_H-M   'P 1'
#
loop_
_entity.id
_entity.type
_entity.pdbx_description
1 polymer ?
#
loop_
_entity_poly.entity_id
_entity_poly.type
_entity_poly.pdbx_seq_one_letter_code
_entity_poly.pdbx_strand_id
1 'polypeptide(L)'
;MTSPLARADAEPTWFDEMPSPVGRLLLIADPHGLRQIWFETERHPKVLAPDSVRDAGRVAFARTQLDEYFAGTRQSFDLPLHPLGTPFQLDVWHELAKIPYGTTLSYGEMARRIGQPKAVRAVGAANGRNPLPIVLPCHRVIGSDGSLTGFGGGLPIKRQLLAMEDRIARGDLFAMP
;
A
#
# COMPACT_ATOMS: atom_id res chain seq x y z
N MET A 1 22.08 -24.15 -26.59
CA MET A 1 20.70 -23.95 -26.11
C MET A 1 20.67 -24.26 -24.63
N THR A 2 20.86 -23.26 -23.79
CA THR A 2 20.76 -23.39 -22.34
C THR A 2 19.31 -23.13 -21.95
N SER A 3 18.66 -24.18 -21.47
CA SER A 3 17.33 -24.14 -20.84
C SER A 3 17.32 -23.09 -19.73
N PRO A 4 16.31 -22.22 -19.62
CA PRO A 4 16.22 -21.36 -18.46
C PRO A 4 15.97 -22.28 -17.26
N LEU A 5 16.91 -22.28 -16.32
CA LEU A 5 16.74 -22.91 -15.02
C LEU A 5 15.46 -22.30 -14.39
N ALA A 6 14.39 -23.07 -14.36
CA ALA A 6 13.25 -22.78 -13.53
C ALA A 6 13.78 -22.56 -12.10
N ARG A 7 13.50 -21.41 -11.51
CA ARG A 7 13.77 -21.18 -10.09
C ARG A 7 12.88 -22.16 -9.32
N ALA A 8 13.46 -23.27 -8.91
CA ALA A 8 12.76 -24.36 -8.25
C ALA A 8 12.21 -24.00 -6.86
N ASP A 9 12.41 -22.75 -6.40
CA ASP A 9 12.08 -22.28 -5.06
C ASP A 9 11.21 -20.99 -5.06
N ALA A 10 10.61 -20.61 -6.19
CA ALA A 10 9.69 -19.48 -6.20
C ALA A 10 8.32 -19.95 -5.69
N GLU A 11 7.92 -19.46 -4.53
CA GLU A 11 6.58 -19.75 -4.00
C GLU A 11 5.50 -19.26 -4.97
N PRO A 12 4.39 -20.01 -5.11
CA PRO A 12 3.33 -19.64 -6.01
C PRO A 12 2.72 -18.30 -5.62
N THR A 13 2.37 -17.48 -6.61
CA THR A 13 1.65 -16.25 -6.41
C THR A 13 0.30 -16.27 -7.11
N TRP A 14 -0.68 -15.69 -6.47
CA TRP A 14 -2.03 -15.56 -7.01
C TRP A 14 -2.39 -14.09 -7.13
N PHE A 15 -3.18 -13.75 -8.12
CA PHE A 15 -3.63 -12.38 -8.30
C PHE A 15 -5.08 -12.31 -8.75
N ASP A 16 -5.72 -11.19 -8.50
CA ASP A 16 -6.95 -10.76 -9.16
C ASP A 16 -7.07 -9.24 -9.09
N GLU A 17 -7.96 -8.71 -9.92
CA GLU A 17 -8.27 -7.29 -9.98
C GLU A 17 -9.55 -6.97 -9.21
N MET A 18 -9.62 -5.77 -8.63
CA MET A 18 -10.86 -5.24 -8.06
C MET A 18 -11.08 -3.79 -8.49
N PRO A 19 -12.33 -3.40 -8.75
CA PRO A 19 -12.66 -1.99 -8.94
C PRO A 19 -12.57 -1.25 -7.60
N SER A 20 -12.21 0.03 -7.65
CA SER A 20 -12.23 0.90 -6.48
C SER A 20 -12.50 2.34 -6.88
N PRO A 21 -12.82 3.25 -5.92
CA PRO A 21 -12.97 4.68 -6.20
C PRO A 21 -11.70 5.36 -6.74
N VAL A 22 -10.54 4.73 -6.55
CA VAL A 22 -9.24 5.24 -7.05
C VAL A 22 -8.76 4.51 -8.31
N GLY A 23 -9.64 3.81 -9.00
CA GLY A 23 -9.32 2.98 -10.16
C GLY A 23 -9.17 1.51 -9.81
N ARG A 24 -8.85 0.70 -10.81
CA ARG A 24 -8.62 -0.73 -10.57
C ARG A 24 -7.37 -0.94 -9.73
N LEU A 25 -7.48 -1.88 -8.80
CA LEU A 25 -6.38 -2.38 -8.01
C LEU A 25 -6.08 -3.82 -8.45
N LEU A 26 -4.80 -4.15 -8.56
CA LEU A 26 -4.34 -5.52 -8.72
C LEU A 26 -3.83 -6.00 -7.36
N LEU A 27 -4.40 -7.07 -6.85
CA LEU A 27 -4.01 -7.70 -5.59
C LEU A 27 -3.16 -8.93 -5.88
N ILE A 28 -2.04 -9.06 -5.20
CA ILE A 28 -1.14 -10.21 -5.33
C ILE A 28 -0.91 -10.80 -3.94
N ALA A 29 -1.12 -12.09 -3.83
CA ALA A 29 -0.90 -12.87 -2.61
C ALA A 29 0.01 -14.07 -2.87
N ASP A 30 0.62 -14.56 -1.81
CA ASP A 30 1.36 -15.82 -1.76
C ASP A 30 0.88 -16.66 -0.55
N PRO A 31 1.47 -17.84 -0.26
CA PRO A 31 1.05 -18.67 0.87
C PRO A 31 1.14 -17.99 2.24
N HIS A 32 1.90 -16.90 2.36
CA HIS A 32 2.13 -16.19 3.62
C HIS A 32 1.20 -14.99 3.83
N GLY A 33 0.57 -14.49 2.76
CA GLY A 33 -0.37 -13.38 2.85
C GLY A 33 -0.40 -12.46 1.65
N LEU A 34 -0.92 -11.26 1.86
CA LEU A 34 -0.96 -10.23 0.83
C LEU A 34 0.46 -9.67 0.63
N ARG A 35 0.90 -9.69 -0.61
CA ARG A 35 2.26 -9.35 -1.00
C ARG A 35 2.37 -7.99 -1.67
N GLN A 36 1.44 -7.66 -2.56
CA GLN A 36 1.44 -6.40 -3.30
C GLN A 36 0.03 -5.93 -3.64
N ILE A 37 -0.10 -4.62 -3.73
CA ILE A 37 -1.26 -3.94 -4.32
C ILE A 37 -0.70 -2.98 -5.37
N TRP A 38 -1.20 -3.06 -6.60
CA TRP A 38 -0.82 -2.15 -7.68
C TRP A 38 -2.01 -1.28 -8.09
N PHE A 39 -1.73 -0.01 -8.32
CA PHE A 39 -2.70 0.89 -8.95
C PHE A 39 -2.67 0.74 -10.46
N GLU A 40 -3.80 0.96 -11.12
CA GLU A 40 -3.88 0.99 -12.59
C GLU A 40 -2.98 2.08 -13.19
N THR A 41 -2.80 3.19 -12.49
CA THR A 41 -2.03 4.38 -12.93
C THR A 41 -0.60 4.39 -12.37
N GLU A 42 -0.01 3.26 -12.12
CA GLU A 42 1.37 3.17 -11.61
C GLU A 42 2.36 3.87 -12.55
N ARG A 43 3.23 4.72 -11.99
CA ARG A 43 4.28 5.43 -12.74
C ARG A 43 5.28 4.51 -13.39
N HIS A 44 5.49 3.34 -12.81
CA HIS A 44 6.41 2.32 -13.31
C HIS A 44 5.61 1.06 -13.61
N PRO A 45 5.53 0.65 -14.88
CA PRO A 45 4.88 -0.60 -15.22
C PRO A 45 5.48 -1.75 -14.42
N LYS A 46 4.62 -2.44 -13.69
CA LYS A 46 4.99 -3.64 -12.96
C LYS A 46 4.58 -4.85 -13.79
N VAL A 47 5.38 -5.89 -13.75
CA VAL A 47 5.14 -7.12 -14.49
C VAL A 47 4.91 -8.24 -13.49
N LEU A 48 3.78 -8.92 -13.64
CA LEU A 48 3.49 -10.14 -12.86
C LEU A 48 4.58 -11.19 -13.14
N ALA A 49 4.90 -11.98 -12.11
CA ALA A 49 5.76 -13.14 -12.32
C ALA A 49 5.09 -14.07 -13.34
N PRO A 50 5.89 -14.67 -14.25
CA PRO A 50 5.33 -15.48 -15.35
C PRO A 50 4.47 -16.66 -14.91
N ASP A 51 4.70 -17.16 -13.71
CA ASP A 51 4.02 -18.29 -13.06
C ASP A 51 2.88 -17.87 -12.13
N SER A 52 2.56 -16.56 -12.07
CA SER A 52 1.42 -16.07 -11.30
C SER A 52 0.10 -16.56 -11.88
N VAL A 53 -0.78 -17.03 -11.01
CA VAL A 53 -2.09 -17.59 -11.40
C VAL A 53 -3.21 -16.63 -10.97
N ARG A 54 -4.13 -16.37 -11.89
CA ARG A 54 -5.32 -15.60 -11.54
C ARG A 54 -6.25 -16.46 -10.69
N ASP A 55 -6.50 -16.04 -9.46
CA ASP A 55 -7.36 -16.73 -8.51
C ASP A 55 -8.02 -15.75 -7.54
N ALA A 56 -9.27 -15.39 -7.81
CA ALA A 56 -10.05 -14.47 -6.99
C ALA A 56 -10.24 -14.98 -5.56
N GLY A 57 -10.34 -16.28 -5.35
CA GLY A 57 -10.51 -16.89 -4.03
C GLY A 57 -9.30 -16.71 -3.14
N ARG A 58 -8.10 -16.73 -3.72
CA ARG A 58 -6.84 -16.56 -2.98
C ARG A 58 -6.57 -15.14 -2.51
N VAL A 59 -7.21 -14.14 -3.11
CA VAL A 59 -7.08 -12.72 -2.72
C VAL A 59 -8.36 -12.16 -2.09
N ALA A 60 -9.40 -12.96 -1.95
CA ALA A 60 -10.71 -12.54 -1.44
C ALA A 60 -10.63 -11.93 -0.02
N PHE A 61 -9.76 -12.43 0.84
CA PHE A 61 -9.55 -11.92 2.20
C PHE A 61 -9.12 -10.44 2.19
N ALA A 62 -8.26 -10.05 1.26
CA ALA A 62 -7.81 -8.67 1.12
C ALA A 62 -8.87 -7.81 0.43
N ARG A 63 -9.50 -8.34 -0.62
CA ARG A 63 -10.56 -7.65 -1.34
C ARG A 63 -11.69 -7.23 -0.42
N THR A 64 -12.18 -8.12 0.43
CA THR A 64 -13.26 -7.83 1.39
C THR A 64 -12.93 -6.63 2.26
N GLN A 65 -11.75 -6.59 2.86
CA GLN A 65 -11.35 -5.49 3.73
C GLN A 65 -11.10 -4.19 2.99
N LEU A 66 -10.60 -4.24 1.75
CA LEU A 66 -10.46 -3.06 0.90
C LEU A 66 -11.83 -2.49 0.49
N ASP A 67 -12.80 -3.36 0.14
CA ASP A 67 -14.18 -2.93 -0.13
C ASP A 67 -14.80 -2.21 1.08
N GLU A 68 -14.62 -2.76 2.28
CA GLU A 68 -15.07 -2.15 3.54
C GLU A 68 -14.37 -0.81 3.82
N TYR A 69 -13.06 -0.72 3.54
CA TYR A 69 -12.30 0.53 3.67
C TYR A 69 -12.86 1.62 2.76
N PHE A 70 -13.07 1.32 1.48
CA PHE A 70 -13.64 2.29 0.54
C PHE A 70 -15.10 2.62 0.82
N ALA A 71 -15.85 1.70 1.42
CA ALA A 71 -17.21 1.95 1.90
C ALA A 71 -17.25 2.82 3.19
N GLY A 72 -16.10 3.06 3.82
CA GLY A 72 -16.01 3.84 5.05
C GLY A 72 -16.40 3.06 6.32
N THR A 73 -16.57 1.75 6.22
CA THR A 73 -16.95 0.88 7.34
C THR A 73 -15.76 0.25 8.04
N ARG A 74 -14.55 0.37 7.48
CA ARG A 74 -13.31 -0.15 8.04
C ARG A 74 -12.25 0.94 8.10
N GLN A 75 -11.60 1.09 9.25
CA GLN A 75 -10.52 2.06 9.48
C GLN A 75 -9.15 1.40 9.75
N SER A 76 -9.12 0.10 9.97
CA SER A 76 -7.89 -0.68 10.18
C SER A 76 -7.97 -2.02 9.47
N PHE A 77 -6.84 -2.54 9.04
CA PHE A 77 -6.74 -3.82 8.35
C PHE A 77 -6.25 -4.91 9.31
N ASP A 78 -6.88 -6.09 9.21
CA ASP A 78 -6.47 -7.31 9.89
C ASP A 78 -6.21 -8.39 8.83
N LEU A 79 -5.04 -8.31 8.22
CA LEU A 79 -4.64 -9.14 7.09
C LEU A 79 -3.27 -9.76 7.35
N PRO A 80 -3.05 -11.02 6.98
CA PRO A 80 -1.70 -11.54 6.86
C PRO A 80 -0.99 -10.79 5.73
N LEU A 81 0.16 -10.18 6.05
CA LEU A 81 0.96 -9.40 5.11
C LEU A 81 2.32 -10.04 4.91
N HIS A 82 2.79 -10.07 3.67
CA HIS A 82 4.11 -10.57 3.32
C HIS A 82 4.87 -9.62 2.39
N PRO A 83 5.14 -8.37 2.84
CA PRO A 83 5.94 -7.43 2.06
C PRO A 83 7.39 -7.90 2.03
N LEU A 84 8.01 -7.86 0.85
CA LEU A 84 9.43 -8.16 0.67
C LEU A 84 10.22 -6.87 0.50
N GLY A 85 11.23 -6.69 1.30
CA GLY A 85 12.08 -5.51 1.27
C GLY A 85 13.35 -5.67 2.09
N THR A 86 14.19 -4.65 2.10
CA THR A 86 15.36 -4.56 2.97
C THR A 86 14.92 -4.39 4.43
N PRO A 87 15.80 -4.69 5.42
CA PRO A 87 15.48 -4.43 6.83
C PRO A 87 15.02 -3.00 7.09
N PHE A 88 15.68 -2.00 6.50
CA PHE A 88 15.28 -0.61 6.64
C PHE A 88 13.88 -0.32 6.03
N GLN A 89 13.59 -0.87 4.86
CA GLN A 89 12.26 -0.74 4.26
C GLN A 89 11.18 -1.37 5.13
N LEU A 90 11.44 -2.56 5.67
CA LEU A 90 10.50 -3.24 6.56
C LEU A 90 10.24 -2.42 7.84
N ASP A 91 11.27 -1.80 8.42
CA ASP A 91 11.11 -0.92 9.58
C ASP A 91 10.21 0.28 9.26
N VAL A 92 10.43 0.93 8.12
CA VAL A 92 9.57 2.03 7.65
C VAL A 92 8.14 1.55 7.45
N TRP A 93 7.93 0.43 6.77
CA TRP A 93 6.60 -0.08 6.47
C TRP A 93 5.85 -0.55 7.73
N HIS A 94 6.54 -1.14 8.71
CA HIS A 94 5.97 -1.45 10.01
C HIS A 94 5.51 -0.19 10.75
N GLU A 95 6.27 0.90 10.66
CA GLU A 95 5.89 2.16 11.29
C GLU A 95 4.69 2.81 10.59
N LEU A 96 4.57 2.67 9.26
CA LEU A 96 3.39 3.11 8.51
C LEU A 96 2.09 2.53 9.08
N ALA A 97 2.10 1.23 9.41
CA ALA A 97 0.92 0.54 9.94
C ALA A 97 0.38 1.14 11.24
N LYS A 98 1.20 1.90 11.97
CA LYS A 98 0.84 2.54 13.24
C LYS A 98 0.22 3.93 13.08
N ILE A 99 0.22 4.50 11.88
CA ILE A 99 -0.37 5.83 11.64
C ILE A 99 -1.90 5.69 11.67
N PRO A 100 -2.58 6.37 12.60
CA PRO A 100 -4.03 6.23 12.72
C PRO A 100 -4.78 6.73 11.49
N TYR A 101 -5.93 6.13 11.23
CA TYR A 101 -6.87 6.55 10.20
C TYR A 101 -7.24 8.04 10.35
N GLY A 102 -7.29 8.77 9.24
CA GLY A 102 -7.65 10.18 9.23
C GLY A 102 -6.57 11.11 9.79
N THR A 103 -5.36 10.62 10.04
CA THR A 103 -4.23 11.43 10.52
C THR A 103 -3.07 11.41 9.53
N THR A 104 -2.16 12.35 9.66
CA THR A 104 -0.95 12.44 8.85
C THR A 104 0.29 12.55 9.72
N LEU A 105 1.42 12.17 9.13
CA LEU A 105 2.73 12.21 9.76
C LEU A 105 3.74 12.79 8.76
N SER A 106 4.69 13.59 9.22
CA SER A 106 5.75 14.07 8.34
C SER A 106 6.85 13.01 8.14
N TYR A 107 7.58 13.10 7.02
CA TYR A 107 8.75 12.23 6.79
C TYR A 107 9.80 12.35 7.89
N GLY A 108 10.01 13.58 8.41
CA GLY A 108 10.94 13.81 9.51
C GLY A 108 10.50 13.15 10.81
N GLU A 109 9.21 13.18 11.11
CA GLU A 109 8.66 12.50 12.28
C GLU A 109 8.72 10.97 12.13
N MET A 110 8.44 10.45 10.95
CA MET A 110 8.63 9.04 10.64
C MET A 110 10.08 8.62 10.87
N ALA A 111 11.05 9.41 10.41
CA ALA A 111 12.49 9.12 10.62
C ALA A 111 12.84 9.09 12.10
N ARG A 112 12.28 9.99 12.90
CA ARG A 112 12.47 9.97 14.38
C ARG A 112 11.88 8.71 15.01
N ARG A 113 10.69 8.30 14.60
CA ARG A 113 10.00 7.11 15.14
C ARG A 113 10.76 5.82 14.89
N ILE A 114 11.43 5.69 13.75
CA ILE A 114 12.29 4.52 13.47
C ILE A 114 13.71 4.66 14.06
N GLY A 115 13.96 5.70 14.87
CA GLY A 115 15.25 5.91 15.52
C GLY A 115 16.36 6.41 14.59
N GLN A 116 16.03 6.93 13.41
CA GLN A 116 16.97 7.40 12.40
C GLN A 116 16.63 8.83 11.93
N PRO A 117 16.70 9.83 12.81
CA PRO A 117 16.21 11.19 12.51
C PRO A 117 16.92 11.88 11.34
N LYS A 118 18.12 11.42 10.97
CA LYS A 118 18.88 11.93 9.81
C LYS A 118 18.52 11.24 8.49
N ALA A 119 17.73 10.17 8.52
CA ALA A 119 17.43 9.34 7.36
C ALA A 119 16.16 9.78 6.61
N VAL A 120 15.79 11.04 6.63
CA VAL A 120 14.51 11.55 6.07
C VAL A 120 14.37 11.20 4.58
N ARG A 121 15.44 11.35 3.78
CA ARG A 121 15.43 10.98 2.35
C ARG A 121 15.26 9.48 2.14
N ALA A 122 15.95 8.66 2.92
CA ALA A 122 15.85 7.21 2.84
C ALA A 122 14.44 6.74 3.25
N VAL A 123 13.85 7.38 4.26
CA VAL A 123 12.44 7.15 4.65
C VAL A 123 11.49 7.49 3.50
N GLY A 124 11.69 8.62 2.84
CA GLY A 124 10.90 9.00 1.67
C GLY A 124 11.01 7.99 0.52
N ALA A 125 12.22 7.49 0.25
CA ALA A 125 12.45 6.46 -0.76
C ALA A 125 11.77 5.13 -0.39
N ALA A 126 11.89 4.69 0.86
CA ALA A 126 11.23 3.47 1.35
C ALA A 126 9.70 3.59 1.31
N ASN A 127 9.16 4.76 1.69
CA ASN A 127 7.73 5.07 1.58
C ASN A 127 7.24 4.97 0.13
N GLY A 128 7.99 5.50 -0.82
CA GLY A 128 7.67 5.42 -2.25
C GLY A 128 7.77 4.00 -2.84
N ARG A 129 8.44 3.08 -2.17
CA ARG A 129 8.58 1.67 -2.57
C ARG A 129 7.66 0.72 -1.80
N ASN A 130 6.75 1.24 -1.00
CA ASN A 130 5.79 0.44 -0.26
C ASN A 130 5.02 -0.49 -1.22
N PRO A 131 5.10 -1.82 -1.04
CA PRO A 131 4.41 -2.76 -1.92
C PRO A 131 2.93 -2.90 -1.61
N LEU A 132 2.46 -2.41 -0.46
CA LEU A 132 1.09 -2.58 0.04
C LEU A 132 0.43 -1.23 0.34
N PRO A 133 0.34 -0.31 -0.64
CA PRO A 133 -0.32 0.97 -0.43
C PRO A 133 -1.76 0.77 0.07
N ILE A 134 -2.30 1.73 0.78
CA ILE A 134 -3.59 1.70 1.49
C ILE A 134 -3.51 0.87 2.77
N VAL A 135 -3.14 -0.39 2.69
CA VAL A 135 -3.02 -1.29 3.86
C VAL A 135 -1.88 -0.84 4.77
N LEU A 136 -0.71 -0.56 4.19
CA LEU A 136 0.38 0.16 4.83
C LEU A 136 0.28 1.62 4.35
N PRO A 137 -0.26 2.54 5.17
CA PRO A 137 -0.81 3.79 4.68
C PRO A 137 0.25 4.86 4.36
N CYS A 138 1.04 4.62 3.32
CA CYS A 138 2.06 5.57 2.87
C CYS A 138 1.46 6.91 2.39
N HIS A 139 0.19 6.94 2.02
CA HIS A 139 -0.53 8.17 1.71
C HIS A 139 -0.66 9.12 2.91
N ARG A 140 -0.55 8.62 4.16
CA ARG A 140 -0.60 9.42 5.39
C ARG A 140 0.72 10.10 5.73
N VAL A 141 1.80 9.84 4.99
CA VAL A 141 3.09 10.52 5.17
C VAL A 141 3.19 11.67 4.18
N ILE A 142 3.41 12.87 4.71
CA ILE A 142 3.42 14.12 3.95
C ILE A 142 4.67 14.95 4.25
N GLY A 143 4.93 16.00 3.48
CA GLY A 143 5.98 16.97 3.79
C GLY A 143 5.71 17.69 5.11
N SER A 144 6.76 18.17 5.78
CA SER A 144 6.66 18.92 7.03
C SER A 144 5.91 20.25 6.89
N ASP A 145 5.87 20.79 5.68
CA ASP A 145 5.09 21.99 5.31
C ASP A 145 3.65 21.68 4.88
N GLY A 146 3.22 20.41 4.99
CA GLY A 146 1.91 19.94 4.56
C GLY A 146 1.82 19.59 3.07
N SER A 147 2.91 19.73 2.30
CA SER A 147 2.91 19.39 0.88
C SER A 147 2.78 17.89 0.64
N LEU A 148 2.05 17.53 -0.41
CA LEU A 148 1.96 16.15 -0.87
C LEU A 148 3.10 15.86 -1.84
N THR A 149 3.94 14.90 -1.48
CA THR A 149 5.08 14.47 -2.29
C THR A 149 5.08 12.95 -2.42
N GLY A 150 5.52 12.46 -3.58
CA GLY A 150 5.80 11.07 -3.85
C GLY A 150 4.71 10.06 -3.45
N PHE A 151 4.04 9.50 -4.45
CA PHE A 151 3.09 8.40 -4.24
C PHE A 151 3.04 7.52 -5.49
N GLY A 152 3.13 6.20 -5.34
CA GLY A 152 3.19 5.26 -6.47
C GLY A 152 2.00 5.36 -7.41
N GLY A 153 0.80 5.49 -6.88
CA GLY A 153 -0.43 5.70 -7.65
C GLY A 153 -0.62 7.13 -8.19
N GLY A 154 0.28 8.06 -7.85
CA GLY A 154 0.19 9.47 -8.22
C GLY A 154 -0.48 10.34 -7.16
N LEU A 155 -0.15 11.64 -7.17
CA LEU A 155 -0.67 12.61 -6.18
C LEU A 155 -2.19 12.75 -6.19
N PRO A 156 -2.92 12.64 -7.32
CA PRO A 156 -4.38 12.67 -7.31
C PRO A 156 -4.98 11.58 -6.43
N ILE A 157 -4.47 10.35 -6.49
CA ILE A 157 -4.93 9.25 -5.64
C ILE A 157 -4.58 9.50 -4.17
N LYS A 158 -3.36 9.95 -3.88
CA LYS A 158 -2.95 10.31 -2.51
C LYS A 158 -3.90 11.34 -1.91
N ARG A 159 -4.21 12.39 -2.65
CA ARG A 159 -5.15 13.45 -2.22
C ARG A 159 -6.55 12.89 -1.98
N GLN A 160 -7.01 12.02 -2.85
CA GLN A 160 -8.34 11.40 -2.75
C GLN A 160 -8.47 10.52 -1.50
N LEU A 161 -7.45 9.69 -1.21
CA LEU A 161 -7.42 8.84 -0.01
C LEU A 161 -7.42 9.69 1.26
N LEU A 162 -6.58 10.71 1.33
CA LEU A 162 -6.53 11.62 2.48
C LEU A 162 -7.86 12.35 2.71
N ALA A 163 -8.47 12.86 1.64
CA ALA A 163 -9.74 13.56 1.73
C ALA A 163 -10.89 12.62 2.17
N MET A 164 -10.90 11.38 1.67
CA MET A 164 -11.86 10.37 2.09
C MET A 164 -11.72 10.05 3.58
N GLU A 165 -10.51 9.80 4.04
CA GLU A 165 -10.26 9.48 5.45
C GLU A 165 -10.61 10.64 6.38
N ASP A 166 -10.24 11.86 6.03
CA ASP A 166 -10.55 13.06 6.82
C ASP A 166 -12.06 13.26 6.96
N ARG A 167 -12.80 13.13 5.85
CA ARG A 167 -14.26 13.25 5.84
C ARG A 167 -14.92 12.19 6.73
N ILE A 168 -14.52 10.93 6.60
CA ILE A 168 -15.10 9.83 7.38
C ILE A 168 -14.74 9.98 8.86
N ALA A 169 -13.49 10.34 9.18
CA ALA A 169 -13.05 10.55 10.55
C ALA A 169 -13.80 11.70 11.26
N ARG A 170 -14.26 12.71 10.51
CA ARG A 170 -15.10 13.79 11.02
C ARG A 170 -16.58 13.44 11.14
N GLY A 171 -17.01 12.26 10.67
CA GLY A 171 -18.41 11.86 10.68
C GLY A 171 -19.24 12.46 9.54
N ASP A 172 -18.61 13.08 8.53
CA ASP A 172 -19.27 13.68 7.37
C ASP A 172 -19.64 12.64 6.31
N LEU A 173 -20.39 11.61 6.73
CA LEU A 173 -20.77 10.49 5.85
C LEU A 173 -21.70 10.90 4.71
N PHE A 174 -22.32 12.07 4.79
CA PHE A 174 -23.35 12.54 3.84
C PHE A 174 -22.91 13.69 2.95
N ALA A 175 -21.71 14.21 3.09
CA ALA A 175 -21.16 15.18 2.16
C ALA A 175 -20.72 14.46 0.88
N MET A 176 -21.67 14.19 -0.01
CA MET A 176 -21.37 13.81 -1.39
C MET A 176 -20.71 14.98 -2.11
N PRO A 177 -19.68 14.74 -2.95
CA PRO A 177 -19.09 15.80 -3.77
C PRO A 177 -20.07 16.34 -4.77
#